data_357dec13b1dcd31fb2be4173addedf17
#
_entry.id   357dec13b1dcd31fb2be4173addedf17
#
_cell.length_a   1.000
_cell.length_b   1.000
_cell.length_c   1.000
_cell.angle_alpha   90.00
_cell.angle_beta   90.00
_cell.angle_gamma   90.00
#
_symmetry.space_group_name_H-M   'P 1'
#
loop_
_entity.id
_entity.type
_entity.pdbx_description
1 polymer ?
#
loop_
_entity_poly.entity_id
_entity_poly.type
_entity_poly.pdbx_seq_one_letter_code
_entity_poly.pdbx_strand_id
1 'polypeptide(L)'
;MRVALYQCPPLPLDVASNLQRLHQLALEAKGADLLVVPEMFLTGYNIGVDAVSVLAEVRNGESAQQIARIAKTAGIAILYGYPERTEDGQIYNSVQLIDAHGERLCNYRKTHLFGDLDHSMFSAGGDDFPLVELNGWKLGFLICYDMEFPENARRLAMAGAELILVPTANMIPFDFVADVTVRARAFENQCYVAYTNYCGHEGEIQYCGQSSIAAPDGSRIAQAGLDEALIVGELDRQLMVDSRAANRYLLDRRPELYGDLNKR
;
A
#
# COMPACT_ATOMS: atom_id res chain seq x y z
N MET A 1 1.93 -13.95 10.61
CA MET A 1 1.85 -12.47 10.68
C MET A 1 0.40 -12.06 10.53
N ARG A 2 -0.12 -11.23 11.41
CA ARG A 2 -1.50 -10.71 11.33
C ARG A 2 -1.47 -9.29 10.78
N VAL A 3 -2.19 -9.07 9.68
CA VAL A 3 -2.25 -7.77 8.98
C VAL A 3 -3.67 -7.23 9.04
N ALA A 4 -3.82 -6.01 9.50
CA ALA A 4 -5.06 -5.26 9.53
C ALA A 4 -5.09 -4.25 8.37
N LEU A 5 -6.18 -4.23 7.60
CA LEU A 5 -6.43 -3.25 6.54
C LEU A 5 -7.63 -2.40 6.92
N TYR A 6 -7.49 -1.10 6.85
CA TYR A 6 -8.59 -0.18 7.10
C TYR A 6 -9.09 0.43 5.81
N GLN A 7 -10.28 0.02 5.39
CA GLN A 7 -11.05 0.64 4.33
C GLN A 7 -11.95 1.73 4.91
N CYS A 8 -11.87 2.95 4.40
CA CYS A 8 -12.64 4.07 4.94
C CYS A 8 -13.04 5.09 3.87
N PRO A 9 -14.05 5.91 4.13
CA PRO A 9 -14.24 7.14 3.38
C PRO A 9 -13.09 8.11 3.69
N PRO A 10 -12.58 8.87 2.69
CA PRO A 10 -11.57 9.88 2.93
C PRO A 10 -12.10 11.02 3.82
N LEU A 11 -11.21 11.64 4.60
CA LEU A 11 -11.44 12.93 5.26
C LEU A 11 -10.45 13.94 4.66
N PRO A 12 -10.80 14.56 3.52
CA PRO A 12 -9.86 15.43 2.81
C PRO A 12 -9.54 16.70 3.62
N LEU A 13 -8.29 17.15 3.51
CA LEU A 13 -7.78 18.41 4.09
C LEU A 13 -7.74 18.46 5.63
N ASP A 14 -8.10 17.39 6.32
CA ASP A 14 -8.15 17.34 7.79
C ASP A 14 -7.15 16.33 8.37
N VAL A 15 -5.87 16.72 8.35
CA VAL A 15 -4.76 15.89 8.87
C VAL A 15 -4.96 15.55 10.35
N ALA A 16 -5.46 16.50 11.15
CA ALA A 16 -5.65 16.30 12.58
C ALA A 16 -6.68 15.20 12.88
N SER A 17 -7.85 15.26 12.22
CA SER A 17 -8.87 14.21 12.36
C SER A 17 -8.41 12.85 11.80
N ASN A 18 -7.64 12.84 10.70
CA ASN A 18 -7.05 11.62 10.17
C ASN A 18 -6.05 10.98 11.14
N LEU A 19 -5.21 11.75 11.80
CA LEU A 19 -4.31 11.28 12.85
C LEU A 19 -5.06 10.76 14.09
N GLN A 20 -6.12 11.44 14.51
CA GLN A 20 -6.97 10.97 15.60
C GLN A 20 -7.66 9.64 15.24
N ARG A 21 -8.20 9.54 14.03
CA ARG A 21 -8.78 8.28 13.51
C ARG A 21 -7.76 7.16 13.47
N LEU A 22 -6.55 7.43 12.96
CA LEU A 22 -5.45 6.46 12.93
C LEU A 22 -5.10 5.95 14.34
N HIS A 23 -5.09 6.83 15.34
CA HIS A 23 -4.83 6.43 16.73
C HIS A 23 -5.90 5.47 17.26
N GLN A 24 -7.17 5.77 17.04
CA GLN A 24 -8.27 4.89 17.46
C GLN A 24 -8.19 3.53 16.79
N LEU A 25 -7.96 3.51 15.46
CA LEU A 25 -7.81 2.30 14.68
C LEU A 25 -6.62 1.44 15.11
N ALA A 26 -5.48 2.06 15.41
CA ALA A 26 -4.32 1.33 15.91
C ALA A 26 -4.62 0.60 17.23
N LEU A 27 -5.47 1.20 18.09
CA LEU A 27 -5.93 0.55 19.31
C LEU A 27 -6.97 -0.55 19.06
N GLU A 28 -7.86 -0.37 18.08
CA GLU A 28 -8.87 -1.37 17.67
C GLU A 28 -8.21 -2.57 16.98
N ALA A 29 -7.18 -2.35 16.19
CA ALA A 29 -6.40 -3.39 15.51
C ALA A 29 -5.49 -4.19 16.46
N LYS A 30 -5.69 -4.07 17.78
CA LYS A 30 -4.88 -4.75 18.81
C LYS A 30 -4.73 -6.24 18.52
N GLY A 31 -3.47 -6.70 18.51
CA GLY A 31 -3.10 -8.07 18.21
C GLY A 31 -2.81 -8.33 16.72
N ALA A 32 -2.93 -7.34 15.85
CA ALA A 32 -2.28 -7.36 14.55
C ALA A 32 -0.82 -6.88 14.66
N ASP A 33 0.02 -7.35 13.76
CA ASP A 33 1.43 -6.95 13.67
C ASP A 33 1.60 -5.65 12.87
N LEU A 34 0.69 -5.42 11.91
CA LEU A 34 0.73 -4.31 10.96
C LEU A 34 -0.67 -3.79 10.68
N LEU A 35 -0.85 -2.48 10.74
CA LEU A 35 -2.01 -1.73 10.24
C LEU A 35 -1.64 -1.02 8.94
N VAL A 36 -2.45 -1.20 7.90
CA VAL A 36 -2.30 -0.53 6.61
C VAL A 36 -3.53 0.35 6.37
N VAL A 37 -3.31 1.61 6.01
CA VAL A 37 -4.36 2.56 5.64
C VAL A 37 -4.20 2.97 4.17
N PRO A 38 -5.23 3.58 3.53
CA PRO A 38 -5.21 3.92 2.10
C PRO A 38 -4.09 4.87 1.67
N GLU A 39 -3.89 4.96 0.35
CA GLU A 39 -3.07 5.97 -0.33
C GLU A 39 -3.49 7.39 0.10
N MET A 40 -2.52 8.28 0.35
CA MET A 40 -2.79 9.67 0.75
C MET A 40 -3.73 9.82 1.97
N PHE A 41 -3.73 8.84 2.86
CA PHE A 41 -4.66 8.77 4.02
C PHE A 41 -4.65 10.04 4.87
N LEU A 42 -3.49 10.68 5.05
CA LEU A 42 -3.39 11.85 5.92
C LEU A 42 -4.10 13.09 5.38
N THR A 43 -4.20 13.23 4.06
CA THR A 43 -4.63 14.48 3.43
C THR A 43 -5.88 14.36 2.55
N GLY A 44 -6.24 13.13 2.15
CA GLY A 44 -7.10 12.88 1.00
C GLY A 44 -6.29 12.83 -0.30
N TYR A 45 -6.87 12.22 -1.33
CA TYR A 45 -6.21 11.97 -2.61
C TYR A 45 -6.53 13.05 -3.64
N ASN A 46 -7.81 13.41 -3.82
CA ASN A 46 -8.29 14.36 -4.83
C ASN A 46 -8.45 15.78 -4.25
N ILE A 47 -7.38 16.32 -3.68
CA ILE A 47 -7.43 17.62 -2.98
C ILE A 47 -6.87 18.81 -3.80
N GLY A 48 -6.29 18.53 -4.98
CA GLY A 48 -5.74 19.55 -5.88
C GLY A 48 -4.33 20.02 -5.52
N VAL A 49 -3.68 20.64 -6.50
CA VAL A 49 -2.25 21.02 -6.45
C VAL A 49 -1.92 21.96 -5.29
N ASP A 50 -2.76 22.98 -5.08
CA ASP A 50 -2.50 24.00 -4.06
C ASP A 50 -2.55 23.37 -2.65
N ALA A 51 -3.55 22.53 -2.39
CA ALA A 51 -3.70 21.87 -1.10
C ALA A 51 -2.58 20.86 -0.85
N VAL A 52 -2.24 20.04 -1.85
CA VAL A 52 -1.09 19.14 -1.76
C VAL A 52 0.19 19.91 -1.47
N SER A 53 0.40 21.06 -2.15
CA SER A 53 1.56 21.91 -1.92
C SER A 53 1.62 22.47 -0.49
N VAL A 54 0.49 22.77 0.15
CA VAL A 54 0.45 23.27 1.53
C VAL A 54 0.66 22.14 2.55
N LEU A 55 0.04 20.97 2.30
CA LEU A 55 -0.01 19.85 3.25
C LEU A 55 1.18 18.86 3.14
N ALA A 56 2.02 19.02 2.11
CA ALA A 56 3.16 18.14 1.93
C ALA A 56 4.23 18.33 3.02
N GLU A 57 4.62 17.23 3.65
CA GLU A 57 5.59 17.21 4.74
C GLU A 57 6.89 16.50 4.33
N VAL A 58 7.99 16.85 4.98
CA VAL A 58 9.23 16.06 4.90
C VAL A 58 9.06 14.71 5.60
N ARG A 59 9.90 13.74 5.26
CA ARG A 59 9.85 12.35 5.81
C ARG A 59 9.82 12.27 7.34
N ASN A 60 10.39 13.25 8.03
CA ASN A 60 10.42 13.35 9.50
C ASN A 60 9.52 14.49 10.01
N GLY A 61 8.49 14.85 9.24
CA GLY A 61 7.55 15.91 9.58
C GLY A 61 6.75 15.62 10.85
N GLU A 62 5.88 16.54 11.19
CA GLU A 62 5.10 16.44 12.42
C GLU A 62 4.18 15.22 12.43
N SER A 63 3.53 14.92 11.30
CA SER A 63 2.67 13.75 11.17
C SER A 63 3.44 12.45 11.38
N ALA A 64 4.64 12.31 10.81
CA ALA A 64 5.48 11.12 11.02
C ALA A 64 5.84 10.92 12.50
N GLN A 65 6.16 12.00 13.21
CA GLN A 65 6.46 11.95 14.66
C GLN A 65 5.22 11.57 15.48
N GLN A 66 4.04 12.06 15.11
CA GLN A 66 2.79 11.67 15.77
C GLN A 66 2.46 10.20 15.53
N ILE A 67 2.60 9.72 14.29
CA ILE A 67 2.35 8.31 13.95
C ILE A 67 3.36 7.39 14.65
N ALA A 68 4.62 7.79 14.80
CA ALA A 68 5.60 7.05 15.59
C ALA A 68 5.16 6.88 17.07
N ARG A 69 4.58 7.93 17.66
CA ARG A 69 3.99 7.84 19.02
C ARG A 69 2.76 6.93 19.06
N ILE A 70 1.90 6.99 18.04
CA ILE A 70 0.71 6.13 17.92
C ILE A 70 1.14 4.66 17.81
N ALA A 71 2.05 4.34 16.88
CA ALA A 71 2.57 2.99 16.67
C ALA A 71 3.15 2.40 17.96
N LYS A 72 3.99 3.17 18.66
CA LYS A 72 4.57 2.78 19.94
C LYS A 72 3.53 2.57 21.04
N THR A 73 2.52 3.45 21.14
CA THR A 73 1.48 3.34 22.16
C THR A 73 0.57 2.14 21.92
N ALA A 74 0.21 1.87 20.65
CA ALA A 74 -0.63 0.74 20.28
C ALA A 74 0.15 -0.60 20.18
N GLY A 75 1.49 -0.54 20.09
CA GLY A 75 2.33 -1.73 19.89
C GLY A 75 2.14 -2.39 18.54
N ILE A 76 1.86 -1.62 17.47
CA ILE A 76 1.57 -2.09 16.12
C ILE A 76 2.37 -1.28 15.09
N ALA A 77 2.90 -1.93 14.06
CA ALA A 77 3.48 -1.23 12.93
C ALA A 77 2.37 -0.57 12.08
N ILE A 78 2.66 0.60 11.48
CA ILE A 78 1.70 1.37 10.68
C ILE A 78 2.31 1.73 9.34
N LEU A 79 1.61 1.36 8.25
CA LEU A 79 1.87 1.84 6.89
C LEU A 79 0.80 2.87 6.50
N TYR A 80 1.22 4.07 6.17
CA TYR A 80 0.32 5.17 5.83
C TYR A 80 0.78 5.95 4.59
N GLY A 81 -0.19 6.55 3.86
CA GLY A 81 0.05 7.38 2.68
C GLY A 81 0.01 8.88 3.02
N TYR A 82 0.90 9.66 2.39
CA TYR A 82 1.01 11.09 2.59
C TYR A 82 1.72 11.80 1.41
N PRO A 83 1.51 13.12 1.19
CA PRO A 83 2.30 13.90 0.26
C PRO A 83 3.67 14.21 0.87
N GLU A 84 4.73 13.63 0.28
CA GLU A 84 6.12 13.85 0.71
C GLU A 84 6.72 15.06 0.00
N ARG A 85 7.28 16.01 0.75
CA ARG A 85 8.10 17.09 0.22
C ARG A 85 9.57 16.78 0.44
N THR A 86 10.39 16.94 -0.60
CA THR A 86 11.85 16.87 -0.51
C THR A 86 12.48 18.23 -0.26
N GLU A 87 13.77 18.22 0.08
CA GLU A 87 14.53 19.45 0.35
C GLU A 87 14.64 20.36 -0.89
N ASP A 88 14.65 19.78 -2.08
CA ASP A 88 14.63 20.49 -3.37
C ASP A 88 13.24 20.92 -3.82
N GLY A 89 12.21 20.71 -2.97
CA GLY A 89 10.83 21.18 -3.18
C GLY A 89 9.97 20.27 -4.03
N GLN A 90 10.46 19.12 -4.50
CA GLN A 90 9.63 18.14 -5.21
C GLN A 90 8.59 17.53 -4.27
N ILE A 91 7.41 17.22 -4.80
CA ILE A 91 6.33 16.56 -4.04
C ILE A 91 6.04 15.20 -4.64
N TYR A 92 5.94 14.19 -3.79
CA TYR A 92 5.69 12.80 -4.17
C TYR A 92 4.47 12.26 -3.43
N ASN A 93 3.73 11.39 -4.11
CA ASN A 93 2.78 10.49 -3.45
C ASN A 93 3.59 9.36 -2.81
N SER A 94 3.62 9.32 -1.48
CA SER A 94 4.50 8.43 -0.72
C SER A 94 3.76 7.63 0.32
N VAL A 95 4.31 6.46 0.64
CA VAL A 95 3.93 5.68 1.82
C VAL A 95 5.12 5.51 2.75
N GLN A 96 4.85 5.52 4.05
CA GLN A 96 5.88 5.32 5.06
C GLN A 96 5.46 4.22 6.03
N LEU A 97 6.40 3.31 6.33
CA LEU A 97 6.25 2.28 7.35
C LEU A 97 6.99 2.68 8.61
N ILE A 98 6.26 2.72 9.72
CA ILE A 98 6.78 2.91 11.07
C ILE A 98 6.48 1.65 11.88
N ASP A 99 7.48 1.11 12.59
CA ASP A 99 7.33 -0.10 13.39
C ASP A 99 6.68 0.17 14.76
N ALA A 100 6.40 -0.91 15.51
CA ALA A 100 5.80 -0.85 16.83
C ALA A 100 6.70 -0.17 17.90
N HIS A 101 7.96 0.12 17.59
CA HIS A 101 8.87 0.89 18.45
C HIS A 101 8.91 2.37 18.10
N GLY A 102 8.21 2.77 17.02
CA GLY A 102 8.18 4.13 16.49
C GLY A 102 9.35 4.45 15.56
N GLU A 103 10.08 3.43 15.12
CA GLU A 103 11.18 3.60 14.18
C GLU A 103 10.67 3.52 12.73
N ARG A 104 11.14 4.42 11.88
CA ARG A 104 10.82 4.41 10.47
C ARG A 104 11.64 3.35 9.74
N LEU A 105 10.96 2.34 9.20
CA LEU A 105 11.59 1.26 8.46
C LEU A 105 11.72 1.54 6.96
N CYS A 106 10.74 2.24 6.37
CA CYS A 106 10.70 2.48 4.92
C CYS A 106 9.97 3.77 4.57
N ASN A 107 10.34 4.33 3.43
CA ASN A 107 9.58 5.36 2.71
C ASN A 107 9.66 5.04 1.22
N TYR A 108 8.52 4.78 0.59
CA TYR A 108 8.42 4.45 -0.84
C TYR A 108 7.61 5.54 -1.56
N ARG A 109 8.05 5.94 -2.75
CA ARG A 109 7.42 6.94 -3.62
C ARG A 109 6.77 6.26 -4.80
N LYS A 110 5.52 6.60 -5.10
CA LYS A 110 4.77 6.10 -6.26
C LYS A 110 5.57 6.33 -7.54
N THR A 111 5.80 5.25 -8.29
CA THR A 111 6.62 5.29 -9.51
C THR A 111 5.79 5.50 -10.77
N HIS A 112 4.54 5.05 -10.78
CA HIS A 112 3.62 5.18 -11.90
C HIS A 112 2.47 6.10 -11.50
N LEU A 113 2.45 7.29 -12.11
CA LEU A 113 1.44 8.31 -11.83
C LEU A 113 0.18 8.03 -12.67
N PHE A 114 -0.99 8.12 -12.01
CA PHE A 114 -2.28 7.84 -12.63
C PHE A 114 -2.89 9.10 -13.25
N GLY A 115 -2.99 9.10 -14.58
CA GLY A 115 -3.68 10.13 -15.33
C GLY A 115 -3.20 11.57 -15.04
N ASP A 116 -3.95 12.55 -15.54
CA ASP A 116 -3.62 13.97 -15.31
C ASP A 116 -3.71 14.37 -13.83
N LEU A 117 -4.50 13.63 -13.05
CA LEU A 117 -4.68 13.91 -11.63
C LEU A 117 -3.35 13.79 -10.87
N ASP A 118 -2.70 12.64 -10.93
CA ASP A 118 -1.41 12.46 -10.26
C ASP A 118 -0.32 13.32 -10.87
N HIS A 119 -0.25 13.37 -12.21
CA HIS A 119 0.78 14.16 -12.92
C HIS A 119 0.71 15.66 -12.62
N SER A 120 -0.46 16.19 -12.25
CA SER A 120 -0.60 17.59 -11.85
C SER A 120 -0.08 17.87 -10.44
N MET A 121 -0.10 16.87 -9.54
CA MET A 121 0.18 17.04 -8.12
C MET A 121 1.56 16.51 -7.70
N PHE A 122 2.07 15.49 -8.39
CA PHE A 122 3.23 14.72 -7.92
C PHE A 122 4.29 14.52 -8.99
N SER A 123 5.54 14.37 -8.52
CA SER A 123 6.65 13.84 -9.30
C SER A 123 6.65 12.31 -9.18
N ALA A 124 7.05 11.62 -10.26
CA ALA A 124 7.22 10.17 -10.23
C ALA A 124 8.42 9.77 -9.34
N GLY A 125 8.25 8.72 -8.56
CA GLY A 125 9.34 8.08 -7.83
C GLY A 125 10.39 7.48 -8.77
N GLY A 126 11.57 7.22 -8.22
CA GLY A 126 12.67 6.56 -8.94
C GLY A 126 12.54 5.03 -8.98
N ASP A 127 13.64 4.36 -9.24
CA ASP A 127 13.73 2.90 -9.37
C ASP A 127 14.04 2.18 -8.04
N ASP A 128 13.87 2.86 -6.91
CA ASP A 128 14.04 2.29 -5.58
C ASP A 128 12.78 1.53 -5.16
N PHE A 129 12.90 0.21 -5.10
CA PHE A 129 11.86 -0.72 -4.64
C PHE A 129 12.36 -1.43 -3.37
N PRO A 130 12.27 -0.78 -2.21
CA PRO A 130 12.85 -1.31 -0.99
C PRO A 130 12.15 -2.58 -0.53
N LEU A 131 12.93 -3.51 0.02
CA LEU A 131 12.44 -4.61 0.85
C LEU A 131 12.79 -4.34 2.29
N VAL A 132 11.82 -4.52 3.16
CA VAL A 132 11.97 -4.32 4.61
C VAL A 132 11.55 -5.57 5.34
N GLU A 133 12.29 -5.92 6.39
CA GLU A 133 11.92 -7.02 7.27
C GLU A 133 11.10 -6.49 8.45
N LEU A 134 9.92 -7.09 8.68
CA LEU A 134 9.07 -6.85 9.84
C LEU A 134 8.63 -8.21 10.42
N ASN A 135 8.96 -8.49 11.68
CA ASN A 135 8.62 -9.76 12.36
C ASN A 135 9.04 -11.00 11.55
N GLY A 136 10.21 -10.91 10.89
CA GLY A 136 10.76 -11.96 10.05
C GLY A 136 10.10 -12.10 8.66
N TRP A 137 9.14 -11.26 8.25
CA TRP A 137 8.55 -11.22 6.93
C TRP A 137 9.18 -10.14 6.06
N LYS A 138 9.48 -10.47 4.80
CA LYS A 138 10.01 -9.52 3.81
C LYS A 138 8.86 -8.81 3.11
N LEU A 139 8.76 -7.50 3.35
CA LEU A 139 7.70 -6.64 2.84
C LEU A 139 8.20 -5.83 1.63
N GLY A 140 7.42 -5.81 0.56
CA GLY A 140 7.59 -4.89 -0.57
C GLY A 140 6.43 -3.89 -0.62
N PHE A 141 6.62 -2.76 -1.32
CA PHE A 141 5.67 -1.65 -1.34
C PHE A 141 5.35 -1.24 -2.78
N LEU A 142 4.08 -1.03 -3.04
CA LEU A 142 3.53 -0.41 -4.24
C LEU A 142 2.43 0.56 -3.82
N ILE A 143 2.12 1.55 -4.65
CA ILE A 143 1.01 2.47 -4.41
C ILE A 143 0.06 2.41 -5.61
N CYS A 144 -1.17 1.95 -5.36
CA CYS A 144 -2.28 2.01 -6.30
C CYS A 144 -1.90 1.54 -7.72
N TYR A 145 -1.80 2.45 -8.69
CA TYR A 145 -1.51 2.21 -10.09
C TYR A 145 -0.21 1.43 -10.34
N ASP A 146 0.79 1.52 -9.44
CA ASP A 146 2.02 0.71 -9.52
C ASP A 146 1.71 -0.80 -9.60
N MET A 147 0.65 -1.26 -8.92
CA MET A 147 0.23 -2.67 -8.88
C MET A 147 -0.30 -3.17 -10.22
N GLU A 148 -0.80 -2.27 -11.06
CA GLU A 148 -1.39 -2.64 -12.35
C GLU A 148 -0.32 -3.08 -13.37
N PHE A 149 0.93 -2.67 -13.16
CA PHE A 149 2.09 -3.10 -13.94
C PHE A 149 2.65 -4.40 -13.35
N PRO A 150 2.53 -5.54 -14.07
CA PRO A 150 2.98 -6.83 -13.57
C PRO A 150 4.48 -6.88 -13.28
N GLU A 151 5.27 -6.06 -13.94
CA GLU A 151 6.71 -5.92 -13.77
C GLU A 151 7.08 -5.52 -12.33
N ASN A 152 6.30 -4.62 -11.71
CA ASN A 152 6.58 -4.12 -10.37
C ASN A 152 6.40 -5.23 -9.30
N ALA A 153 5.26 -5.93 -9.34
CA ALA A 153 5.01 -7.05 -8.44
C ALA A 153 6.03 -8.18 -8.67
N ARG A 154 6.36 -8.46 -9.94
CA ARG A 154 7.38 -9.45 -10.31
C ARG A 154 8.76 -9.07 -9.80
N ARG A 155 9.16 -7.81 -9.93
CA ARG A 155 10.45 -7.29 -9.42
C ARG A 155 10.56 -7.52 -7.91
N LEU A 156 9.54 -7.16 -7.14
CA LEU A 156 9.50 -7.36 -5.69
C LEU A 156 9.57 -8.85 -5.31
N ALA A 157 8.78 -9.70 -5.97
CA ALA A 157 8.78 -11.14 -5.72
C ALA A 157 10.14 -11.78 -6.03
N MET A 158 10.77 -11.39 -7.15
CA MET A 158 12.12 -11.87 -7.51
C MET A 158 13.20 -11.39 -6.55
N ALA A 159 13.01 -10.23 -5.92
CA ALA A 159 13.89 -9.74 -4.85
C ALA A 159 13.61 -10.44 -3.50
N GLY A 160 12.55 -11.24 -3.42
CA GLY A 160 12.22 -12.07 -2.25
C GLY A 160 11.11 -11.53 -1.36
N ALA A 161 10.27 -10.62 -1.85
CA ALA A 161 9.09 -10.17 -1.12
C ALA A 161 8.17 -11.38 -0.81
N GLU A 162 7.72 -11.45 0.43
CA GLU A 162 6.74 -12.43 0.91
C GLU A 162 5.34 -11.82 1.01
N LEU A 163 5.28 -10.51 1.23
CA LEU A 163 4.07 -9.70 1.25
C LEU A 163 4.31 -8.39 0.49
N ILE A 164 3.44 -8.08 -0.46
CA ILE A 164 3.40 -6.77 -1.14
C ILE A 164 2.25 -5.96 -0.55
N LEU A 165 2.58 -4.78 -0.02
CA LEU A 165 1.64 -3.84 0.58
C LEU A 165 1.25 -2.78 -0.45
N VAL A 166 -0.06 -2.56 -0.63
CA VAL A 166 -0.59 -1.68 -1.68
C VAL A 166 -1.66 -0.74 -1.12
N PRO A 167 -1.28 0.32 -0.42
CA PRO A 167 -2.18 1.45 -0.19
C PRO A 167 -2.68 2.02 -1.52
N THR A 168 -4.01 2.27 -1.63
CA THR A 168 -4.62 2.64 -2.89
C THR A 168 -5.79 3.61 -2.71
N ALA A 169 -6.13 4.33 -3.80
CA ALA A 169 -7.29 5.20 -3.97
C ALA A 169 -8.03 4.82 -5.26
N ASN A 170 -8.30 3.52 -5.44
CA ASN A 170 -8.92 3.00 -6.65
C ASN A 170 -10.43 3.29 -6.69
N MET A 171 -10.87 3.70 -7.87
CA MET A 171 -12.19 4.26 -8.11
C MET A 171 -12.96 3.51 -9.22
N ILE A 172 -14.26 3.73 -9.27
CA ILE A 172 -15.10 3.29 -10.40
C ILE A 172 -14.70 4.07 -11.66
N PRO A 173 -14.56 3.41 -12.84
CA PRO A 173 -14.94 2.03 -13.15
C PRO A 173 -13.79 1.00 -13.09
N PHE A 174 -12.75 1.22 -12.29
CA PHE A 174 -11.55 0.38 -12.25
C PHE A 174 -11.61 -0.73 -11.18
N ASP A 175 -12.79 -1.11 -10.71
CA ASP A 175 -13.04 -2.16 -9.71
C ASP A 175 -12.49 -3.54 -10.11
N PHE A 176 -12.29 -3.79 -11.41
CA PHE A 176 -11.59 -4.98 -11.91
C PHE A 176 -10.20 -5.17 -11.28
N VAL A 177 -9.51 -4.07 -10.96
CA VAL A 177 -8.18 -4.15 -10.31
C VAL A 177 -8.30 -4.80 -8.94
N ALA A 178 -9.25 -4.35 -8.11
CA ALA A 178 -9.49 -4.89 -6.78
C ALA A 178 -10.00 -6.35 -6.84
N ASP A 179 -10.88 -6.67 -7.80
CA ASP A 179 -11.49 -8.00 -7.89
C ASP A 179 -10.56 -9.06 -8.52
N VAL A 180 -9.85 -8.71 -9.57
CA VAL A 180 -9.09 -9.67 -10.38
C VAL A 180 -7.58 -9.45 -10.29
N THR A 181 -7.10 -8.22 -10.55
CA THR A 181 -5.66 -7.95 -10.70
C THR A 181 -4.90 -8.24 -9.41
N VAL A 182 -5.42 -7.85 -8.25
CA VAL A 182 -4.78 -8.10 -6.94
C VAL A 182 -4.52 -9.59 -6.73
N ARG A 183 -5.51 -10.44 -7.02
CA ARG A 183 -5.37 -11.90 -6.90
C ARG A 183 -4.40 -12.47 -7.94
N ALA A 184 -4.44 -11.96 -9.16
CA ALA A 184 -3.51 -12.38 -10.20
C ALA A 184 -2.06 -12.07 -9.79
N ARG A 185 -1.80 -10.88 -9.22
CA ARG A 185 -0.47 -10.51 -8.72
C ARG A 185 0.02 -11.42 -7.59
N ALA A 186 -0.85 -11.79 -6.64
CA ALA A 186 -0.50 -12.71 -5.57
C ALA A 186 -0.17 -14.11 -6.15
N PHE A 187 -1.02 -14.64 -7.01
CA PHE A 187 -0.90 -15.97 -7.58
C PHE A 187 0.32 -16.13 -8.48
N GLU A 188 0.51 -15.24 -9.46
CA GLU A 188 1.61 -15.33 -10.43
C GLU A 188 2.99 -15.05 -9.82
N ASN A 189 3.02 -14.33 -8.68
CA ASN A 189 4.24 -13.97 -7.95
C ASN A 189 4.48 -14.83 -6.71
N GLN A 190 3.56 -15.73 -6.38
CA GLN A 190 3.68 -16.69 -5.28
C GLN A 190 4.01 -16.01 -3.95
N CYS A 191 3.37 -14.87 -3.68
CA CYS A 191 3.48 -14.09 -2.45
C CYS A 191 2.11 -13.54 -2.05
N TYR A 192 1.99 -13.02 -0.83
CA TYR A 192 0.80 -12.32 -0.39
C TYR A 192 0.73 -10.91 -0.99
N VAL A 193 -0.50 -10.42 -1.21
CA VAL A 193 -0.76 -9.02 -1.58
C VAL A 193 -1.84 -8.47 -0.66
N ALA A 194 -1.52 -7.39 0.05
CA ALA A 194 -2.45 -6.66 0.92
C ALA A 194 -2.81 -5.32 0.24
N TYR A 195 -4.02 -5.23 -0.26
CA TYR A 195 -4.56 -4.10 -1.01
C TYR A 195 -5.55 -3.34 -0.15
N THR A 196 -5.25 -2.07 0.17
CA THR A 196 -6.03 -1.26 1.11
C THR A 196 -6.58 -0.03 0.40
N ASN A 197 -7.89 0.02 0.19
CA ASN A 197 -8.57 1.04 -0.60
C ASN A 197 -9.44 1.96 0.26
N TYR A 198 -9.78 3.12 -0.30
CA TYR A 198 -10.90 3.93 0.14
C TYR A 198 -12.25 3.31 -0.25
N CYS A 199 -13.31 3.74 0.43
CA CYS A 199 -14.70 3.58 0.05
C CYS A 199 -15.41 4.94 0.05
N GLY A 200 -16.68 4.99 -0.42
CA GLY A 200 -17.44 6.24 -0.47
C GLY A 200 -16.95 7.20 -1.55
N HIS A 201 -17.00 8.51 -1.27
CA HIS A 201 -16.75 9.55 -2.26
C HIS A 201 -15.74 10.60 -1.78
N GLU A 202 -15.04 11.21 -2.74
CA GLU A 202 -14.21 12.40 -2.56
C GLU A 202 -14.42 13.33 -3.76
N GLY A 203 -15.24 14.36 -3.59
CA GLY A 203 -15.73 15.16 -4.70
C GLY A 203 -16.50 14.28 -5.72
N GLU A 204 -16.08 14.32 -6.97
CA GLU A 204 -16.69 13.52 -8.05
C GLU A 204 -16.17 12.07 -8.12
N ILE A 205 -15.16 11.74 -7.33
CA ILE A 205 -14.59 10.39 -7.31
C ILE A 205 -15.41 9.48 -6.41
N GLN A 206 -15.86 8.34 -6.97
CA GLN A 206 -16.44 7.23 -6.21
C GLN A 206 -15.40 6.12 -6.07
N TYR A 207 -14.96 5.85 -4.84
CA TYR A 207 -14.03 4.77 -4.55
C TYR A 207 -14.72 3.42 -4.54
N CYS A 208 -14.04 2.39 -5.06
CA CYS A 208 -14.65 1.08 -5.26
C CYS A 208 -14.58 0.15 -4.03
N GLY A 209 -13.96 0.57 -2.91
CA GLY A 209 -13.82 -0.31 -1.75
C GLY A 209 -13.02 -1.56 -2.05
N GLN A 210 -13.52 -2.72 -1.61
CA GLN A 210 -13.01 -4.06 -1.90
C GLN A 210 -11.55 -4.31 -1.45
N SER A 211 -11.13 -3.65 -0.36
CA SER A 211 -9.84 -3.97 0.26
C SER A 211 -9.72 -5.45 0.54
N SER A 212 -8.56 -6.05 0.28
CA SER A 212 -8.38 -7.49 0.45
C SER A 212 -6.95 -7.90 0.72
N ILE A 213 -6.78 -9.09 1.31
CA ILE A 213 -5.51 -9.79 1.39
C ILE A 213 -5.61 -11.04 0.52
N ALA A 214 -4.92 -11.02 -0.61
CA ALA A 214 -4.83 -12.15 -1.52
C ALA A 214 -3.63 -13.04 -1.15
N ALA A 215 -3.84 -14.35 -1.19
CA ALA A 215 -2.83 -15.36 -0.88
C ALA A 215 -2.13 -15.88 -2.14
N PRO A 216 -0.95 -16.51 -2.01
CA PRO A 216 -0.17 -17.02 -3.14
C PRO A 216 -0.87 -18.12 -3.95
N ASP A 217 -1.91 -18.76 -3.42
CA ASP A 217 -2.77 -19.71 -4.13
C ASP A 217 -3.94 -19.06 -4.88
N GLY A 218 -4.04 -17.71 -4.85
CA GLY A 218 -5.10 -16.93 -5.47
C GLY A 218 -6.37 -16.81 -4.63
N SER A 219 -6.43 -17.40 -3.43
CA SER A 219 -7.54 -17.18 -2.49
C SER A 219 -7.49 -15.79 -1.85
N ARG A 220 -8.59 -15.36 -1.23
CA ARG A 220 -8.63 -14.17 -0.37
C ARG A 220 -8.78 -14.64 1.07
N ILE A 221 -7.80 -14.29 1.92
CA ILE A 221 -7.87 -14.61 3.35
C ILE A 221 -8.65 -13.56 4.15
N ALA A 222 -8.77 -12.36 3.60
CA ALA A 222 -9.64 -11.30 4.12
C ALA A 222 -10.13 -10.41 2.97
N GLN A 223 -11.37 -9.93 3.04
CA GLN A 223 -11.95 -9.03 2.04
C GLN A 223 -13.02 -8.14 2.69
N ALA A 224 -12.98 -6.84 2.40
CA ALA A 224 -14.04 -5.88 2.71
C ALA A 224 -15.07 -5.81 1.57
N GLY A 225 -16.28 -5.34 1.88
CA GLY A 225 -17.29 -4.96 0.89
C GLY A 225 -17.06 -3.56 0.32
N LEU A 226 -18.16 -2.81 0.16
CA LEU A 226 -18.14 -1.44 -0.37
C LEU A 226 -18.12 -0.37 0.72
N ASP A 227 -18.41 -0.75 1.96
CA ASP A 227 -18.56 0.14 3.11
C ASP A 227 -17.27 0.18 3.95
N GLU A 228 -17.24 1.10 4.92
CA GLU A 228 -16.15 1.21 5.89
C GLU A 228 -15.94 -0.09 6.66
N ALA A 229 -14.69 -0.55 6.77
CA ALA A 229 -14.35 -1.80 7.43
C ALA A 229 -12.89 -1.83 7.91
N LEU A 230 -12.68 -2.43 9.07
CA LEU A 230 -11.39 -2.89 9.54
C LEU A 230 -11.35 -4.42 9.37
N ILE A 231 -10.58 -4.92 8.43
CA ILE A 231 -10.44 -6.36 8.19
C ILE A 231 -9.07 -6.84 8.63
N VAL A 232 -8.99 -8.08 9.12
CA VAL A 232 -7.73 -8.68 9.59
C VAL A 232 -7.55 -10.04 8.93
N GLY A 233 -6.37 -10.28 8.37
CA GLY A 233 -5.98 -11.57 7.84
C GLY A 233 -4.70 -12.09 8.50
N GLU A 234 -4.60 -13.40 8.61
CA GLU A 234 -3.42 -14.09 9.14
C GLU A 234 -2.66 -14.74 7.99
N LEU A 235 -1.40 -14.33 7.83
CA LEU A 235 -0.52 -14.87 6.79
C LEU A 235 0.14 -16.16 7.30
N ASP A 236 0.07 -17.22 6.49
CA ASP A 236 0.68 -18.52 6.76
C ASP A 236 1.86 -18.77 5.81
N ARG A 237 3.05 -19.00 6.35
CA ARG A 237 4.22 -19.35 5.55
C ARG A 237 4.09 -20.71 4.88
N GLN A 238 3.39 -21.64 5.53
CA GLN A 238 3.23 -22.98 4.96
C GLN A 238 2.40 -22.92 3.68
N LEU A 239 1.33 -22.11 3.64
CA LEU A 239 0.55 -21.89 2.43
C LEU A 239 1.42 -21.35 1.28
N MET A 240 2.35 -20.44 1.57
CA MET A 240 3.28 -19.92 0.55
C MET A 240 4.26 -21.00 0.06
N VAL A 241 4.78 -21.84 0.95
CA VAL A 241 5.65 -22.97 0.60
C VAL A 241 4.91 -23.98 -0.28
N ASP A 242 3.70 -24.35 0.10
CA ASP A 242 2.87 -25.30 -0.62
C ASP A 242 2.47 -24.78 -2.02
N SER A 243 2.10 -23.51 -2.09
CA SER A 243 1.78 -22.85 -3.37
C SER A 243 2.99 -22.81 -4.31
N ARG A 244 4.18 -22.49 -3.81
CA ARG A 244 5.43 -22.50 -4.60
C ARG A 244 5.83 -23.89 -5.05
N ALA A 245 5.53 -24.92 -4.26
CA ALA A 245 5.76 -26.31 -4.65
C ALA A 245 4.80 -26.78 -5.77
N ALA A 246 3.53 -26.34 -5.70
CA ALA A 246 2.51 -26.66 -6.70
C ALA A 246 2.69 -25.86 -8.01
N ASN A 247 3.09 -24.59 -7.92
CA ASN A 247 3.21 -23.66 -9.05
C ASN A 247 4.62 -23.09 -9.14
N ARG A 248 5.39 -23.57 -10.11
CA ARG A 248 6.80 -23.22 -10.28
C ARG A 248 7.03 -21.92 -11.07
N TYR A 249 6.07 -21.01 -11.13
CA TYR A 249 6.12 -19.82 -12.00
C TYR A 249 7.42 -19.02 -11.89
N LEU A 250 7.96 -18.81 -10.69
CA LEU A 250 9.19 -18.04 -10.50
C LEU A 250 10.44 -18.79 -10.99
N LEU A 251 10.43 -20.13 -10.94
CA LEU A 251 11.53 -21.00 -11.38
C LEU A 251 11.51 -21.25 -12.88
N ASP A 252 10.31 -21.40 -13.47
CA ASP A 252 10.11 -21.75 -14.88
C ASP A 252 10.18 -20.52 -15.81
N ARG A 253 10.47 -19.33 -15.25
CA ARG A 253 10.71 -18.12 -16.04
C ARG A 253 11.89 -18.32 -17.00
N ARG A 254 11.76 -17.69 -18.16
CA ARG A 254 12.79 -17.68 -19.20
C ARG A 254 13.24 -16.24 -19.47
N PRO A 255 14.10 -15.66 -18.60
CA PRO A 255 14.50 -14.24 -18.66
C PRO A 255 15.08 -13.84 -20.02
N GLU A 256 15.71 -14.79 -20.73
CA GLU A 256 16.27 -14.58 -22.07
C GLU A 256 15.21 -14.23 -23.13
N LEU A 257 13.93 -14.52 -22.88
CA LEU A 257 12.82 -14.17 -23.79
C LEU A 257 12.20 -12.79 -23.49
N TYR A 258 12.57 -12.14 -22.38
CA TYR A 258 11.89 -10.94 -21.91
C TYR A 258 12.67 -9.64 -22.22
N GLY A 259 13.85 -9.74 -22.86
CA GLY A 259 14.70 -8.59 -23.12
C GLY A 259 14.07 -7.50 -23.98
N ASP A 260 13.11 -7.85 -24.83
CA ASP A 260 12.40 -6.89 -25.70
C ASP A 260 11.29 -6.10 -24.99
N LEU A 261 10.82 -6.56 -23.81
CA LEU A 261 9.80 -5.86 -23.05
C LEU A 261 10.27 -4.48 -22.53
N ASN A 262 11.59 -4.26 -22.45
CA ASN A 262 12.18 -2.99 -22.03
C ASN A 262 12.46 -2.04 -23.20
N LYS A 263 12.15 -2.45 -24.44
CA LYS A 263 12.31 -1.60 -25.64
C LYS A 263 10.99 -0.89 -25.92
N ARG A 264 11.03 0.43 -26.03
CA ARG A 264 9.93 1.25 -26.56
C ARG A 264 10.06 1.38 -28.07
#